data_e91dd12bee3976c5c7116e2de22499d0
#
_entry.id   e91dd12bee3976c5c7116e2de22499d0
#
_cell.length_a   1.000
_cell.length_b   1.000
_cell.length_c   1.000
_cell.angle_alpha   90.00
_cell.angle_beta   90.00
_cell.angle_gamma   90.00
#
_symmetry.space_group_name_H-M   'P 1'
#
loop_
_entity.id
_entity.type
_entity.pdbx_description
1 polymer ?
#
loop_
_entity_poly.entity_id
_entity_poly.type
_entity_poly.pdbx_seq_one_letter_code
_entity_poly.pdbx_strand_id
1 'polypeptide(L)'
;MAKFLTLNTHSWMEEAPLDKLEILADAILEEDYDAICLQEINQLLDSEPTASPLNYVEVAGGPAIHDDHYALKLVQLLSQKGRDYYWSWAYNHIGFDIYQEGVAILSKQPLEARSILVSEVDDETDYHTRRALMAKTQVDGRDVVLVSLHLSWWGKGFEEEWQKLETELKKLDSPLVLMGDFNNPQGNSGYRQVLASD
;
A
#
# COMPACT_ATOMS: atom_id res chain seq x y z
N MET A 1 -1.60 2.15 -22.90
CA MET A 1 -0.48 2.73 -22.09
C MET A 1 -0.86 2.52 -20.64
N ALA A 2 -0.02 1.85 -19.87
CA ALA A 2 -0.29 1.57 -18.46
C ALA A 2 -0.50 2.85 -17.63
N LYS A 3 -1.47 2.84 -16.76
CA LYS A 3 -1.76 3.94 -15.83
C LYS A 3 -1.60 3.44 -14.39
N PHE A 4 -0.90 4.22 -13.59
CA PHE A 4 -0.65 3.95 -12.19
C PHE A 4 -1.11 5.12 -11.32
N LEU A 5 -1.59 4.80 -10.11
CA LEU A 5 -1.92 5.78 -9.09
C LEU A 5 -1.13 5.47 -7.81
N THR A 6 -0.61 6.48 -7.16
CA THR A 6 -0.21 6.41 -5.75
C THR A 6 -0.89 7.52 -4.97
N LEU A 7 -1.40 7.20 -3.78
CA LEU A 7 -2.09 8.16 -2.93
C LEU A 7 -1.97 7.75 -1.45
N ASN A 8 -1.47 8.66 -0.63
CA ASN A 8 -1.70 8.59 0.81
C ASN A 8 -3.14 9.02 1.07
N THR A 9 -3.97 8.09 1.54
CA THR A 9 -5.42 8.27 1.62
C THR A 9 -5.89 8.89 2.91
N HIS A 10 -5.05 8.85 3.97
CA HIS A 10 -5.46 9.18 5.34
C HIS A 10 -6.75 8.43 5.79
N SER A 11 -7.30 7.59 4.92
CA SER A 11 -8.41 6.62 5.11
C SER A 11 -9.56 7.16 5.97
N TRP A 12 -9.93 6.46 7.06
CA TRP A 12 -11.00 6.85 7.96
C TRP A 12 -10.71 8.08 8.82
N MET A 13 -9.47 8.60 8.77
CA MET A 13 -9.05 9.81 9.47
C MET A 13 -9.40 11.10 8.69
N GLU A 14 -9.83 10.97 7.42
CA GLU A 14 -10.25 12.12 6.61
C GLU A 14 -11.56 12.74 7.12
N GLU A 15 -11.73 14.03 6.88
CA GLU A 15 -13.02 14.70 7.03
C GLU A 15 -13.98 14.17 5.95
N ALA A 16 -15.18 13.72 6.37
CA ALA A 16 -16.17 13.09 5.50
C ALA A 16 -15.60 11.86 4.71
N PRO A 17 -15.08 10.83 5.40
CA PRO A 17 -14.31 9.76 4.77
C PRO A 17 -15.10 8.95 3.74
N LEU A 18 -16.43 8.81 3.91
CA LEU A 18 -17.28 8.11 2.94
C LEU A 18 -17.40 8.89 1.63
N ASP A 19 -17.53 10.22 1.70
CA ASP A 19 -17.58 11.07 0.51
C ASP A 19 -16.24 11.04 -0.23
N LYS A 20 -15.12 11.01 0.51
CA LYS A 20 -13.77 10.89 -0.06
C LYS A 20 -13.56 9.53 -0.72
N LEU A 21 -14.08 8.46 -0.13
CA LEU A 21 -14.05 7.12 -0.71
C LEU A 21 -14.79 7.06 -2.04
N GLU A 22 -15.98 7.67 -2.13
CA GLU A 22 -16.76 7.77 -3.37
C GLU A 22 -16.00 8.57 -4.45
N ILE A 23 -15.44 9.74 -4.09
CA ILE A 23 -14.65 10.56 -4.99
C ILE A 23 -13.42 9.78 -5.53
N LEU A 24 -12.72 9.06 -4.64
CA LEU A 24 -11.59 8.23 -5.04
C LEU A 24 -12.02 7.11 -6.00
N ALA A 25 -13.13 6.43 -5.69
CA ALA A 25 -13.65 5.38 -6.57
C ALA A 25 -14.03 5.93 -7.96
N ASP A 26 -14.70 7.08 -8.02
CA ASP A 26 -15.07 7.71 -9.29
C ASP A 26 -13.84 8.13 -10.10
N ALA A 27 -12.81 8.70 -9.47
CA ALA A 27 -11.55 9.04 -10.13
C ALA A 27 -10.82 7.79 -10.66
N ILE A 28 -10.83 6.68 -9.89
CA ILE A 28 -10.25 5.41 -10.33
C ILE A 28 -10.98 4.87 -11.58
N LEU A 29 -12.30 4.96 -11.61
CA LEU A 29 -13.11 4.51 -12.75
C LEU A 29 -12.90 5.39 -13.99
N GLU A 30 -12.87 6.72 -13.83
CA GLU A 30 -12.67 7.67 -14.91
C GLU A 30 -11.31 7.49 -15.58
N GLU A 31 -10.25 7.37 -14.78
CA GLU A 31 -8.89 7.21 -15.29
C GLU A 31 -8.53 5.78 -15.67
N ASP A 32 -9.26 4.79 -15.18
CA ASP A 32 -9.07 3.37 -15.50
C ASP A 32 -7.65 2.87 -15.20
N TYR A 33 -7.16 3.11 -13.96
CA TYR A 33 -5.80 2.71 -13.55
C TYR A 33 -5.60 1.20 -13.58
N ASP A 34 -4.45 0.74 -14.06
CA ASP A 34 -4.06 -0.67 -14.12
C ASP A 34 -3.60 -1.20 -12.77
N ALA A 35 -2.90 -0.35 -12.00
CA ALA A 35 -2.49 -0.65 -10.63
C ALA A 35 -2.43 0.61 -9.77
N ILE A 36 -2.65 0.41 -8.46
CA ILE A 36 -2.80 1.48 -7.48
C ILE A 36 -2.04 1.09 -6.21
N CYS A 37 -1.21 2.00 -5.68
CA CYS A 37 -0.56 1.88 -4.38
C CYS A 37 -1.13 2.92 -3.42
N LEU A 38 -1.67 2.47 -2.29
CA LEU A 38 -2.31 3.32 -1.30
C LEU A 38 -1.57 3.24 0.03
N GLN A 39 -1.47 4.37 0.72
CA GLN A 39 -0.83 4.49 2.02
C GLN A 39 -1.85 4.93 3.07
N GLU A 40 -1.53 4.69 4.35
CA GLU A 40 -2.38 4.91 5.52
C GLU A 40 -3.72 4.17 5.42
N ILE A 41 -3.69 2.98 4.81
CA ILE A 41 -4.87 2.11 4.72
C ILE A 41 -5.10 1.47 6.08
N ASN A 42 -6.28 1.70 6.64
CA ASN A 42 -6.58 1.29 7.99
C ASN A 42 -7.94 0.57 8.14
N GLN A 43 -8.08 -0.10 9.29
CA GLN A 43 -9.29 -0.72 9.83
C GLN A 43 -9.30 -0.55 11.34
N LEU A 44 -10.48 -0.48 11.97
CA LEU A 44 -10.59 -0.42 13.42
C LEU A 44 -10.09 -1.71 14.10
N LEU A 45 -9.40 -1.58 15.22
CA LEU A 45 -8.97 -2.71 16.05
C LEU A 45 -10.14 -3.59 16.51
N ASP A 46 -11.25 -2.95 16.86
CA ASP A 46 -12.41 -3.59 17.50
C ASP A 46 -13.55 -3.93 16.51
N SER A 47 -13.35 -3.74 15.19
CA SER A 47 -14.36 -4.13 14.21
C SER A 47 -14.32 -5.64 13.92
N GLU A 48 -15.40 -6.18 13.36
CA GLU A 48 -15.54 -7.62 13.13
C GLU A 48 -14.70 -8.08 11.92
N PRO A 49 -13.94 -9.19 12.06
CA PRO A 49 -13.26 -9.80 10.94
C PRO A 49 -14.25 -10.28 9.87
N THR A 50 -13.96 -10.02 8.60
CA THR A 50 -14.75 -10.55 7.49
C THR A 50 -14.33 -11.97 7.10
N ALA A 51 -15.29 -12.85 6.85
CA ALA A 51 -15.02 -14.24 6.48
C ALA A 51 -14.53 -14.39 5.03
N SER A 52 -14.80 -13.40 4.16
CA SER A 52 -14.50 -13.50 2.73
C SER A 52 -14.25 -12.10 2.15
N PRO A 53 -13.06 -11.55 2.31
CA PRO A 53 -12.71 -10.28 1.71
C PRO A 53 -12.62 -10.43 0.18
N LEU A 54 -13.39 -9.61 -0.54
CA LEU A 54 -13.50 -9.66 -2.00
C LEU A 54 -12.13 -9.52 -2.68
N ASN A 55 -11.71 -10.53 -3.47
CA ASN A 55 -10.47 -10.55 -4.26
C ASN A 55 -9.17 -10.23 -3.49
N TYR A 56 -9.18 -10.44 -2.18
CA TYR A 56 -8.01 -10.24 -1.33
C TYR A 56 -6.98 -11.35 -1.50
N VAL A 57 -5.73 -10.97 -1.61
CA VAL A 57 -4.57 -11.88 -1.59
C VAL A 57 -3.84 -11.69 -0.28
N GLU A 58 -3.87 -12.72 0.55
CA GLU A 58 -3.30 -12.69 1.89
C GLU A 58 -1.78 -12.54 1.86
N VAL A 59 -1.27 -11.75 2.79
CA VAL A 59 0.17 -11.64 3.10
C VAL A 59 0.43 -12.29 4.43
N ALA A 60 1.45 -13.17 4.48
CA ALA A 60 1.81 -13.90 5.67
C ALA A 60 2.14 -12.96 6.84
N GLY A 61 1.59 -13.27 8.03
CA GLY A 61 1.87 -12.53 9.27
C GLY A 61 1.05 -11.26 9.46
N GLY A 62 0.11 -10.95 8.57
CA GLY A 62 -0.85 -9.86 8.76
C GLY A 62 -2.03 -10.25 9.64
N PRO A 63 -2.75 -9.29 10.24
CA PRO A 63 -4.01 -9.53 10.93
C PRO A 63 -5.12 -9.90 9.94
N ALA A 64 -6.23 -10.42 10.46
CA ALA A 64 -7.42 -10.65 9.66
C ALA A 64 -7.95 -9.33 9.07
N ILE A 65 -8.54 -9.41 7.88
CA ILE A 65 -9.23 -8.28 7.29
C ILE A 65 -10.59 -8.09 7.98
N HIS A 66 -10.86 -6.89 8.44
CA HIS A 66 -12.11 -6.54 9.09
C HIS A 66 -13.13 -5.96 8.10
N ASP A 67 -14.41 -5.97 8.50
CA ASP A 67 -15.48 -5.50 7.63
C ASP A 67 -15.38 -4.02 7.24
N ASP A 68 -14.75 -3.20 8.07
CA ASP A 68 -14.52 -1.77 7.84
C ASP A 68 -13.20 -1.45 7.13
N HIS A 69 -12.39 -2.45 6.75
CA HIS A 69 -11.10 -2.20 6.11
C HIS A 69 -11.24 -1.30 4.88
N TYR A 70 -10.52 -0.17 4.87
CA TYR A 70 -10.71 0.88 3.86
C TYR A 70 -10.52 0.38 2.43
N ALA A 71 -9.46 -0.40 2.14
CA ALA A 71 -9.26 -0.95 0.81
C ALA A 71 -10.34 -1.97 0.43
N LEU A 72 -10.87 -2.76 1.38
CA LEU A 72 -12.01 -3.65 1.13
C LEU A 72 -13.24 -2.84 0.70
N LYS A 73 -13.56 -1.76 1.43
CA LYS A 73 -14.68 -0.87 1.08
C LYS A 73 -14.51 -0.25 -0.31
N LEU A 74 -13.29 0.20 -0.63
CA LEU A 74 -12.98 0.74 -1.95
C LEU A 74 -13.18 -0.31 -3.06
N VAL A 75 -12.65 -1.52 -2.89
CA VAL A 75 -12.77 -2.59 -3.90
C VAL A 75 -14.23 -3.06 -4.05
N GLN A 76 -14.98 -3.15 -2.95
CA GLN A 76 -16.43 -3.44 -3.00
C GLN A 76 -17.20 -2.38 -3.79
N LEU A 77 -16.91 -1.11 -3.55
CA LEU A 77 -17.54 0.01 -4.26
C LEU A 77 -17.19 0.01 -5.75
N LEU A 78 -15.92 -0.21 -6.10
CA LEU A 78 -15.46 -0.34 -7.48
C LEU A 78 -16.15 -1.51 -8.20
N SER A 79 -16.27 -2.67 -7.55
CA SER A 79 -16.97 -3.84 -8.08
C SER A 79 -18.45 -3.57 -8.32
N GLN A 80 -19.14 -2.88 -7.37
CA GLN A 80 -20.54 -2.45 -7.55
C GLN A 80 -20.72 -1.51 -8.75
N LYS A 81 -19.69 -0.70 -9.04
CA LYS A 81 -19.65 0.21 -10.21
C LYS A 81 -19.14 -0.48 -11.49
N GLY A 82 -18.90 -1.80 -11.46
CA GLY A 82 -18.56 -2.62 -12.63
C GLY A 82 -17.05 -2.75 -12.91
N ARG A 83 -16.19 -2.48 -11.95
CA ARG A 83 -14.74 -2.63 -12.07
C ARG A 83 -14.17 -3.46 -10.92
N ASP A 84 -13.63 -4.62 -11.22
CA ASP A 84 -12.99 -5.50 -10.25
C ASP A 84 -11.49 -5.22 -10.14
N TYR A 85 -10.97 -5.30 -8.90
CA TYR A 85 -9.56 -5.29 -8.58
C TYR A 85 -9.23 -6.46 -7.65
N TYR A 86 -8.07 -7.08 -7.85
CA TYR A 86 -7.38 -7.87 -6.85
C TYR A 86 -6.61 -6.93 -5.94
N TRP A 87 -6.46 -7.27 -4.67
CA TRP A 87 -5.75 -6.40 -3.75
C TRP A 87 -5.03 -7.16 -2.64
N SER A 88 -4.05 -6.52 -2.05
CA SER A 88 -3.31 -7.01 -0.90
C SER A 88 -2.96 -5.85 0.04
N TRP A 89 -2.62 -6.17 1.28
CA TRP A 89 -2.31 -5.19 2.31
C TRP A 89 -1.19 -5.69 3.22
N ALA A 90 -0.20 -4.82 3.51
CA ALA A 90 0.83 -5.05 4.50
C ALA A 90 0.58 -4.18 5.71
N TYR A 91 0.30 -4.82 6.83
CA TYR A 91 0.09 -4.17 8.12
C TYR A 91 1.42 -3.66 8.69
N ASN A 92 1.44 -2.42 9.15
CA ASN A 92 2.60 -1.79 9.77
C ASN A 92 2.48 -1.74 11.29
N HIS A 93 1.54 -0.94 11.80
CA HIS A 93 1.43 -0.63 13.23
C HIS A 93 0.00 -0.20 13.59
N ILE A 94 -0.22 0.01 14.90
CA ILE A 94 -1.44 0.62 15.42
C ILE A 94 -1.30 2.14 15.30
N GLY A 95 -2.13 2.73 14.44
CA GLY A 95 -2.25 4.18 14.29
C GLY A 95 -3.32 4.75 15.21
N PHE A 96 -3.06 5.90 15.82
CA PHE A 96 -4.00 6.64 16.67
C PHE A 96 -4.62 5.81 17.82
N ASP A 97 -3.95 4.75 18.27
CA ASP A 97 -4.38 3.80 19.32
C ASP A 97 -5.66 3.01 18.99
N ILE A 98 -6.25 3.17 17.81
CA ILE A 98 -7.52 2.55 17.41
C ILE A 98 -7.52 1.86 16.06
N TYR A 99 -6.53 2.12 15.20
CA TYR A 99 -6.49 1.56 13.86
C TYR A 99 -5.31 0.62 13.65
N GLN A 100 -5.54 -0.51 13.00
CA GLN A 100 -4.48 -1.24 12.31
C GLN A 100 -4.23 -0.53 10.97
N GLU A 101 -3.02 -0.02 10.78
CA GLU A 101 -2.64 0.80 9.63
C GLU A 101 -1.53 0.16 8.80
N GLY A 102 -1.56 0.36 7.48
CA GLY A 102 -0.56 -0.18 6.59
C GLY A 102 -0.63 0.39 5.17
N VAL A 103 -0.07 -0.36 4.23
CA VAL A 103 -0.04 0.00 2.80
C VAL A 103 -0.73 -1.07 1.97
N ALA A 104 -1.41 -0.66 0.90
CA ALA A 104 -2.13 -1.57 0.02
C ALA A 104 -1.68 -1.44 -1.45
N ILE A 105 -1.89 -2.53 -2.21
CA ILE A 105 -1.78 -2.56 -3.67
C ILE A 105 -3.08 -3.09 -4.22
N LEU A 106 -3.65 -2.40 -5.22
CA LEU A 106 -4.75 -2.88 -6.04
C LEU A 106 -4.24 -3.10 -7.46
N SER A 107 -4.71 -4.15 -8.13
CA SER A 107 -4.38 -4.48 -9.53
C SER A 107 -5.58 -5.03 -10.27
N LYS A 108 -5.77 -4.65 -11.53
CA LYS A 108 -6.78 -5.27 -12.41
C LYS A 108 -6.49 -6.75 -12.70
N GLN A 109 -5.23 -7.14 -12.60
CA GLN A 109 -4.81 -8.53 -12.84
C GLN A 109 -4.52 -9.23 -11.51
N PRO A 110 -4.63 -10.57 -11.45
CA PRO A 110 -4.22 -11.34 -10.28
C PRO A 110 -2.81 -10.94 -9.83
N LEU A 111 -2.56 -11.00 -8.53
CA LEU A 111 -1.26 -10.66 -7.95
C LEU A 111 -0.76 -11.74 -6.97
N GLU A 112 0.55 -11.82 -6.84
CA GLU A 112 1.24 -12.60 -5.80
C GLU A 112 1.94 -11.61 -4.88
N ALA A 113 1.52 -11.55 -3.60
CA ALA A 113 1.96 -10.53 -2.68
C ALA A 113 2.83 -11.08 -1.55
N ARG A 114 3.78 -10.25 -1.10
CA ARG A 114 4.55 -10.45 0.12
C ARG A 114 4.87 -9.11 0.79
N SER A 115 5.01 -9.11 2.10
CA SER A 115 5.50 -7.94 2.85
C SER A 115 6.96 -8.10 3.24
N ILE A 116 7.65 -6.98 3.43
CA ILE A 116 9.03 -6.92 3.90
C ILE A 116 9.09 -5.90 5.02
N LEU A 117 9.57 -6.30 6.20
CA LEU A 117 9.89 -5.37 7.27
C LEU A 117 11.12 -4.54 6.87
N VAL A 118 10.92 -3.24 6.67
CA VAL A 118 12.00 -2.33 6.29
C VAL A 118 12.54 -1.53 7.47
N SER A 119 11.72 -1.26 8.50
CA SER A 119 12.17 -0.61 9.73
C SER A 119 13.12 -1.49 10.56
N GLU A 120 13.84 -0.88 11.51
CA GLU A 120 14.59 -1.62 12.52
C GLU A 120 13.67 -2.21 13.59
N VAL A 121 12.59 -1.50 13.88
CA VAL A 121 11.56 -1.88 14.85
C VAL A 121 10.56 -2.83 14.18
N ASP A 122 10.14 -3.86 14.92
CA ASP A 122 9.02 -4.77 14.59
C ASP A 122 8.11 -4.88 15.82
N ASP A 123 7.41 -3.80 16.12
CA ASP A 123 6.47 -3.67 17.24
C ASP A 123 5.24 -2.91 16.74
N GLU A 124 4.09 -3.55 16.78
CA GLU A 124 2.84 -2.95 16.29
C GLU A 124 2.39 -1.71 17.07
N THR A 125 2.88 -1.54 18.29
CA THR A 125 2.60 -0.35 19.11
C THR A 125 3.55 0.82 18.83
N ASP A 126 4.59 0.59 18.04
CA ASP A 126 5.53 1.62 17.61
C ASP A 126 5.24 2.06 16.17
N TYR A 127 4.83 3.32 16.00
CA TYR A 127 4.50 3.91 14.70
C TYR A 127 5.70 3.98 13.72
N HIS A 128 6.92 3.70 14.17
CA HIS A 128 8.09 3.57 13.29
C HIS A 128 8.17 2.19 12.64
N THR A 129 7.31 1.23 13.02
CA THR A 129 7.25 -0.05 12.33
C THR A 129 6.73 0.14 10.91
N ARG A 130 7.58 -0.16 9.92
CA ARG A 130 7.30 0.02 8.49
C ARG A 130 7.53 -1.27 7.72
N ARG A 131 6.58 -1.58 6.84
CA ARG A 131 6.70 -2.66 5.86
C ARG A 131 6.47 -2.12 4.46
N ALA A 132 7.23 -2.64 3.50
CA ALA A 132 6.94 -2.49 2.08
C ALA A 132 6.05 -3.66 1.64
N LEU A 133 5.00 -3.38 0.88
CA LEU A 133 4.20 -4.40 0.20
C LEU A 133 4.71 -4.56 -1.22
N MET A 134 5.07 -5.78 -1.59
CA MET A 134 5.50 -6.14 -2.93
C MET A 134 4.47 -7.06 -3.57
N ALA A 135 4.08 -6.79 -4.80
CA ALA A 135 3.14 -7.62 -5.55
C ALA A 135 3.62 -7.86 -6.98
N LYS A 136 3.82 -9.13 -7.35
CA LYS A 136 4.02 -9.52 -8.74
C LYS A 136 2.68 -9.61 -9.44
N THR A 137 2.54 -8.96 -10.58
CA THR A 137 1.32 -8.94 -11.40
C THR A 137 1.68 -8.72 -12.87
N GLN A 138 0.66 -8.56 -13.71
CA GLN A 138 0.85 -8.20 -15.11
C GLN A 138 0.23 -6.85 -15.43
N VAL A 139 0.95 -6.04 -16.22
CA VAL A 139 0.47 -4.77 -16.75
C VAL A 139 0.80 -4.71 -18.25
N ASP A 140 -0.19 -4.43 -19.09
CA ASP A 140 -0.05 -4.48 -20.56
C ASP A 140 0.55 -5.82 -21.05
N GLY A 141 0.20 -6.95 -20.39
CA GLY A 141 0.69 -8.30 -20.71
C GLY A 141 2.16 -8.57 -20.36
N ARG A 142 2.79 -7.74 -19.54
CA ARG A 142 4.16 -7.88 -19.07
C ARG A 142 4.19 -8.08 -17.57
N ASP A 143 5.03 -9.00 -17.12
CA ASP A 143 5.29 -9.17 -15.69
C ASP A 143 5.95 -7.93 -15.12
N VAL A 144 5.45 -7.47 -13.97
CA VAL A 144 5.95 -6.32 -13.22
C VAL A 144 5.86 -6.61 -11.72
N VAL A 145 6.78 -6.08 -10.94
CA VAL A 145 6.68 -6.04 -9.49
C VAL A 145 6.31 -4.63 -9.06
N LEU A 146 5.15 -4.50 -8.45
CA LEU A 146 4.69 -3.27 -7.82
C LEU A 146 5.19 -3.25 -6.37
N VAL A 147 5.58 -2.09 -5.89
CA VAL A 147 6.01 -1.90 -4.50
C VAL A 147 5.30 -0.69 -3.93
N SER A 148 4.47 -0.91 -2.89
CA SER A 148 3.80 0.15 -2.14
C SER A 148 4.56 0.45 -0.86
N LEU A 149 4.83 1.72 -0.61
CA LEU A 149 5.69 2.22 0.45
C LEU A 149 5.00 3.30 1.27
N HIS A 150 5.32 3.35 2.57
CA HIS A 150 5.15 4.52 3.41
C HIS A 150 6.36 4.59 4.35
N LEU A 151 7.40 5.30 3.93
CA LEU A 151 8.68 5.35 4.62
C LEU A 151 8.74 6.50 5.63
N SER A 152 9.73 6.46 6.50
CA SER A 152 9.99 7.49 7.48
C SER A 152 10.66 8.73 6.87
N TRP A 153 10.76 9.81 7.64
CA TRP A 153 11.52 11.00 7.27
C TRP A 153 13.03 10.75 7.35
N TRP A 154 13.82 11.46 6.55
CA TRP A 154 15.27 11.49 6.68
C TRP A 154 15.70 11.80 8.12
N GLY A 155 16.66 11.00 8.64
CA GLY A 155 17.12 11.09 10.03
C GLY A 155 16.15 10.56 11.07
N LYS A 156 15.09 9.86 10.64
CA LYS A 156 14.09 9.23 11.52
C LYS A 156 13.78 7.77 11.13
N GLY A 157 14.75 7.09 10.49
CA GLY A 157 14.63 5.69 10.07
C GLY A 157 14.66 5.47 8.57
N PHE A 158 14.49 6.52 7.75
CA PHE A 158 14.45 6.40 6.28
C PHE A 158 15.70 5.72 5.72
N GLU A 159 16.89 6.05 6.22
CA GLU A 159 18.16 5.56 5.69
C GLU A 159 18.27 4.04 5.77
N GLU A 160 17.91 3.49 6.92
CA GLU A 160 17.92 2.05 7.18
C GLU A 160 16.80 1.34 6.41
N GLU A 161 15.59 1.95 6.39
CA GLU A 161 14.45 1.44 5.64
C GLU A 161 14.77 1.35 4.15
N TRP A 162 15.35 2.41 3.57
CA TRP A 162 15.74 2.43 2.17
C TRP A 162 16.82 1.40 1.86
N GLN A 163 17.85 1.27 2.71
CA GLN A 163 18.93 0.31 2.51
C GLN A 163 18.42 -1.14 2.52
N LYS A 164 17.54 -1.47 3.46
CA LYS A 164 16.91 -2.81 3.50
C LYS A 164 16.07 -3.07 2.27
N LEU A 165 15.22 -2.10 1.91
CA LEU A 165 14.37 -2.20 0.72
C LEU A 165 15.22 -2.40 -0.55
N GLU A 166 16.20 -1.55 -0.79
CA GLU A 166 17.10 -1.62 -1.95
C GLU A 166 17.80 -2.98 -2.06
N THR A 167 18.23 -3.53 -0.91
CA THR A 167 18.82 -4.87 -0.85
C THR A 167 17.86 -5.96 -1.33
N GLU A 168 16.57 -5.85 -1.01
CA GLU A 168 15.55 -6.79 -1.49
C GLU A 168 15.19 -6.59 -2.95
N LEU A 169 15.14 -5.33 -3.40
CA LEU A 169 14.83 -4.99 -4.79
C LEU A 169 15.92 -5.49 -5.76
N LYS A 170 17.19 -5.40 -5.38
CA LYS A 170 18.34 -5.91 -6.18
C LYS A 170 18.34 -7.43 -6.40
N LYS A 171 17.51 -8.19 -5.67
CA LYS A 171 17.35 -9.65 -5.89
C LYS A 171 16.36 -9.99 -7.00
N LEU A 172 15.67 -8.99 -7.54
CA LEU A 172 14.58 -9.18 -8.51
C LEU A 172 15.06 -8.93 -9.93
N ASP A 173 14.73 -9.85 -10.83
CA ASP A 173 15.05 -9.76 -12.25
C ASP A 173 13.89 -9.18 -13.10
N SER A 174 12.81 -8.73 -12.45
CA SER A 174 11.61 -8.23 -13.11
C SER A 174 11.59 -6.70 -13.11
N PRO A 175 10.94 -6.06 -14.10
CA PRO A 175 10.67 -4.63 -14.05
C PRO A 175 9.97 -4.23 -12.75
N LEU A 176 10.40 -3.12 -12.15
CA LEU A 176 9.91 -2.61 -10.87
C LEU A 176 9.16 -1.30 -11.06
N VAL A 177 8.06 -1.14 -10.31
CA VAL A 177 7.37 0.15 -10.16
C VAL A 177 7.22 0.41 -8.66
N LEU A 178 8.00 1.36 -8.15
CA LEU A 178 7.95 1.80 -6.77
C LEU A 178 7.03 3.02 -6.67
N MET A 179 6.04 2.94 -5.81
CA MET A 179 5.07 3.99 -5.58
C MET A 179 4.79 4.11 -4.08
N GLY A 180 4.56 5.31 -3.60
CA GLY A 180 4.22 5.50 -2.21
C GLY A 180 4.54 6.87 -1.67
N ASP A 181 4.39 6.99 -0.36
CA ASP A 181 4.80 8.16 0.41
C ASP A 181 6.21 7.93 0.97
N PHE A 182 7.18 8.54 0.33
CA PHE A 182 8.58 8.45 0.75
C PHE A 182 8.92 9.40 1.91
N ASN A 183 8.00 10.30 2.30
CA ASN A 183 8.21 11.32 3.33
C ASN A 183 9.49 12.17 3.16
N ASN A 184 9.98 12.24 1.93
CA ASN A 184 11.24 12.91 1.59
C ASN A 184 11.02 13.84 0.39
N PRO A 185 10.68 15.12 0.62
CA PRO A 185 10.37 16.06 -0.44
C PRO A 185 11.58 16.33 -1.35
N GLN A 186 11.28 16.77 -2.58
CA GLN A 186 12.28 17.10 -3.58
C GLN A 186 13.38 18.00 -3.01
N GLY A 187 14.63 17.59 -3.25
CA GLY A 187 15.83 18.36 -2.87
C GLY A 187 16.39 18.04 -1.49
N ASN A 188 15.71 17.23 -0.66
CA ASN A 188 16.31 16.75 0.58
C ASN A 188 17.27 15.56 0.37
N SER A 189 17.88 15.07 1.43
CA SER A 189 18.87 13.98 1.34
C SER A 189 18.22 12.65 0.96
N GLY A 190 17.07 12.32 1.52
CA GLY A 190 16.35 11.07 1.18
C GLY A 190 15.92 11.03 -0.27
N TYR A 191 15.35 12.13 -0.79
CA TYR A 191 15.02 12.24 -2.22
C TYR A 191 16.24 11.99 -3.11
N ARG A 192 17.39 12.62 -2.78
CA ARG A 192 18.64 12.40 -3.55
C ARG A 192 19.15 10.98 -3.44
N GLN A 193 19.00 10.32 -2.29
CA GLN A 193 19.39 8.93 -2.10
C GLN A 193 18.57 8.00 -3.00
N VAL A 194 17.25 8.17 -3.04
CA VAL A 194 16.38 7.39 -3.93
C VAL A 194 16.78 7.55 -5.40
N LEU A 195 17.05 8.78 -5.85
CA LEU A 195 17.45 9.04 -7.24
C LEU A 195 18.86 8.53 -7.58
N ALA A 196 19.72 8.30 -6.60
CA ALA A 196 21.08 7.79 -6.79
C ALA A 196 21.14 6.25 -6.73
N SER A 197 20.04 5.59 -6.43
CA SER A 197 19.98 4.11 -6.41
C SER A 197 19.89 3.57 -7.86
N ASP A 198 20.69 2.52 -8.14
CA ASP A 198 20.78 1.85 -9.44
C ASP A 198 19.73 0.74 -9.60
#